data_71ca74ba7e26a4e9f567d897b5706025
#
_entry.id   71ca74ba7e26a4e9f567d897b5706025
#
_cell.length_a   1.000
_cell.length_b   1.000
_cell.length_c   1.000
_cell.angle_alpha   90.00
_cell.angle_beta   90.00
_cell.angle_gamma   90.00
#
_symmetry.space_group_name_H-M   'P 1'
#
loop_
_entity.id
_entity.type
_entity.pdbx_description
1 polymer ?
#
loop_
_entity_poly.entity_id
_entity_poly.type
_entity_poly.pdbx_seq_one_letter_code
_entity_poly.pdbx_strand_id
1 'polypeptide(L)'
;MLSDYADIQVPIVLIMNMIDIAHQQGKTIDIEELQKALNIPVIPIVAADKKEYAALYDFLEHGNGVLLKDEMLKTLYEDTLGEKYRILETYIPKDGIGVFSQTWIVSKLVEKDQKVIELVQKAVDAAQFKNIESALQDSLFLC
;
A
#
# COMPACT_ATOMS: atom_id res chain seq x y z
N MET A 1 0.24 7.89 1.59
CA MET A 1 -1.16 7.49 1.29
C MET A 1 -1.25 6.42 0.20
N LEU A 2 -0.85 6.64 -1.06
CA LEU A 2 -0.87 5.56 -2.08
C LEU A 2 0.14 4.46 -1.75
N SER A 3 1.29 4.80 -1.21
CA SER A 3 2.30 3.87 -0.71
C SER A 3 1.78 2.94 0.40
N ASP A 4 0.79 3.38 1.18
CA ASP A 4 0.20 2.55 2.24
C ASP A 4 -0.65 1.39 1.70
N TYR A 5 -1.04 1.48 0.43
CA TYR A 5 -1.83 0.46 -0.28
C TYR A 5 -1.00 -0.34 -1.28
N ALA A 6 0.24 0.06 -1.53
CA ALA A 6 1.14 -0.72 -2.35
C ALA A 6 1.43 -2.07 -1.67
N ASP A 7 1.52 -3.14 -2.46
CA ASP A 7 1.73 -4.51 -1.99
C ASP A 7 0.63 -5.10 -1.09
N ILE A 8 -0.50 -4.41 -0.92
CA ILE A 8 -1.72 -5.07 -0.45
C ILE A 8 -2.28 -5.91 -1.62
N GLN A 9 -2.48 -7.21 -1.39
CA GLN A 9 -2.96 -8.14 -2.41
C GLN A 9 -4.48 -7.99 -2.66
N VAL A 10 -4.92 -6.75 -2.84
CA VAL A 10 -6.31 -6.38 -3.13
C VAL A 10 -6.30 -5.45 -4.34
N PRO A 11 -7.17 -5.69 -5.35
CA PRO A 11 -7.29 -4.79 -6.49
C PRO A 11 -7.70 -3.39 -6.03
N ILE A 12 -7.04 -2.37 -6.56
CA ILE A 12 -7.31 -0.97 -6.25
C ILE A 12 -7.67 -0.17 -7.50
N VAL A 13 -8.40 0.91 -7.30
CA VAL A 13 -8.72 1.96 -8.27
C VAL A 13 -8.57 3.32 -7.59
N LEU A 14 -8.07 4.30 -8.30
CA LEU A 14 -7.98 5.68 -7.81
C LEU A 14 -9.20 6.46 -8.28
N ILE A 15 -9.98 7.01 -7.36
CA ILE A 15 -11.06 7.94 -7.67
C ILE A 15 -10.55 9.36 -7.46
N MET A 16 -10.54 10.15 -8.54
CA MET A 16 -10.11 11.54 -8.49
C MET A 16 -11.33 12.46 -8.46
N ASN A 17 -11.60 13.03 -7.31
CA ASN A 17 -12.72 13.94 -7.10
C ASN A 17 -12.31 15.42 -7.33
N MET A 18 -13.32 16.30 -7.49
CA MET A 18 -13.17 17.75 -7.62
C MET A 18 -12.41 18.22 -8.87
N ILE A 19 -12.54 17.50 -9.98
CA ILE A 19 -11.92 17.88 -11.26
C ILE A 19 -12.46 19.21 -11.79
N ASP A 20 -13.73 19.50 -11.56
CA ASP A 20 -14.38 20.77 -11.86
C ASP A 20 -13.68 21.96 -11.19
N ILE A 21 -13.31 21.82 -9.92
CA ILE A 21 -12.57 22.86 -9.16
C ILE A 21 -11.16 23.04 -9.72
N ALA A 22 -10.49 21.94 -10.10
CA ALA A 22 -9.18 22.05 -10.74
C ALA A 22 -9.26 22.85 -12.06
N HIS A 23 -10.26 22.55 -12.89
CA HIS A 23 -10.51 23.28 -14.14
C HIS A 23 -10.84 24.75 -13.89
N GLN A 24 -11.66 25.08 -12.89
CA GLN A 24 -11.97 26.47 -12.53
C GLN A 24 -10.72 27.23 -12.08
N GLN A 25 -9.74 26.56 -11.51
CA GLN A 25 -8.45 27.11 -11.12
C GLN A 25 -7.43 27.16 -12.29
N GLY A 26 -7.85 26.82 -13.51
CA GLY A 26 -6.98 26.79 -14.68
C GLY A 26 -5.99 25.62 -14.70
N LYS A 27 -6.23 24.59 -13.87
CA LYS A 27 -5.41 23.38 -13.82
C LYS A 27 -6.01 22.30 -14.70
N THR A 28 -5.21 21.71 -15.57
CA THR A 28 -5.58 20.54 -16.35
C THR A 28 -4.82 19.33 -15.84
N ILE A 29 -5.53 18.24 -15.61
CA ILE A 29 -4.95 16.98 -15.17
C ILE A 29 -5.12 15.99 -16.31
N ASP A 30 -4.00 15.46 -16.81
CA ASP A 30 -3.99 14.40 -17.81
C ASP A 30 -4.23 13.05 -17.10
N ILE A 31 -5.46 12.54 -17.20
CA ILE A 31 -5.87 11.30 -16.56
C ILE A 31 -5.15 10.09 -17.17
N GLU A 32 -4.92 10.10 -18.48
CA GLU A 32 -4.25 8.98 -19.16
C GLU A 32 -2.79 8.89 -18.74
N GLU A 33 -2.10 10.04 -18.70
CA GLU A 33 -0.71 10.10 -18.22
C GLU A 33 -0.61 9.68 -16.75
N LEU A 34 -1.54 10.13 -15.91
CA LEU A 34 -1.59 9.73 -14.51
C LEU A 34 -1.83 8.23 -14.34
N GLN A 35 -2.75 7.63 -15.11
CA GLN A 35 -2.97 6.18 -15.11
C GLN A 35 -1.71 5.41 -15.51
N LYS A 36 -1.02 5.87 -16.53
CA LYS A 36 0.25 5.26 -16.99
C LYS A 36 1.34 5.38 -15.92
N ALA A 37 1.49 6.55 -15.31
CA ALA A 37 2.51 6.80 -14.29
C ALA A 37 2.28 5.97 -13.02
N LEU A 38 1.02 5.80 -12.60
CA LEU A 38 0.67 5.05 -11.40
C LEU A 38 0.44 3.56 -11.65
N ASN A 39 0.25 3.16 -12.90
CA ASN A 39 -0.14 1.81 -13.31
C ASN A 39 -1.40 1.29 -12.61
N ILE A 40 -2.35 2.18 -12.32
CA ILE A 40 -3.65 1.86 -11.73
C ILE A 40 -4.77 2.59 -12.48
N PRO A 41 -5.99 2.05 -12.53
CA PRO A 41 -7.14 2.76 -13.09
C PRO A 41 -7.40 4.05 -12.32
N VAL A 42 -7.68 5.14 -13.02
CA VAL A 42 -8.06 6.43 -12.45
C VAL A 42 -9.43 6.82 -12.99
N ILE A 43 -10.40 7.01 -12.11
CA ILE A 43 -11.76 7.42 -12.47
C ILE A 43 -11.96 8.86 -11.99
N PRO A 44 -12.05 9.83 -12.91
CA PRO A 44 -12.38 11.21 -12.58
C PRO A 44 -13.86 11.32 -12.24
N ILE A 45 -14.19 12.04 -11.17
CA ILE A 45 -15.60 12.32 -10.79
C ILE A 45 -15.75 13.75 -10.25
N VAL A 46 -16.99 14.23 -10.31
CA VAL A 46 -17.47 15.36 -9.52
C VAL A 46 -18.50 14.83 -8.55
N ALA A 47 -18.10 14.58 -7.30
CA ALA A 47 -18.96 13.89 -6.34
C ALA A 47 -20.27 14.64 -6.00
N ALA A 48 -20.36 15.92 -6.30
CA ALA A 48 -21.60 16.71 -6.19
C ALA A 48 -22.58 16.44 -7.33
N ASP A 49 -22.14 15.91 -8.48
CA ASP A 49 -22.97 15.60 -9.64
C ASP A 49 -23.17 14.08 -9.80
N LYS A 50 -24.37 13.62 -9.49
CA LYS A 50 -24.72 12.18 -9.61
C LYS A 50 -24.62 11.63 -11.03
N LYS A 51 -24.63 12.48 -12.06
CA LYS A 51 -24.48 12.04 -13.46
C LYS A 51 -23.07 11.54 -13.75
N GLU A 52 -22.08 12.04 -13.03
CA GLU A 52 -20.69 11.65 -13.17
C GLU A 52 -20.38 10.27 -12.57
N TYR A 53 -21.34 9.66 -11.82
CA TYR A 53 -21.12 8.35 -11.22
C TYR A 53 -21.26 7.17 -12.19
N ALA A 54 -21.75 7.40 -13.40
CA ALA A 54 -21.99 6.32 -14.37
C ALA A 54 -20.71 5.53 -14.65
N ALA A 55 -19.56 6.22 -14.86
CA ALA A 55 -18.27 5.58 -15.09
C ALA A 55 -17.78 4.80 -13.87
N LEU A 56 -18.04 5.30 -12.67
CA LEU A 56 -17.69 4.61 -11.43
C LEU A 56 -18.54 3.34 -11.25
N TYR A 57 -19.85 3.41 -11.48
CA TYR A 57 -20.72 2.25 -11.39
C TYR A 57 -20.38 1.19 -12.43
N ASP A 58 -20.16 1.60 -13.68
CA ASP A 58 -19.71 0.68 -14.74
C ASP A 58 -18.40 -0.02 -14.37
N PHE A 59 -17.45 0.72 -13.80
CA PHE A 59 -16.21 0.14 -13.32
C PHE A 59 -16.43 -0.84 -12.15
N LEU A 60 -17.31 -0.52 -11.19
CA LEU A 60 -17.60 -1.40 -10.06
C LEU A 60 -18.31 -2.69 -10.47
N GLU A 61 -19.11 -2.63 -11.55
CA GLU A 61 -19.84 -3.80 -12.08
C GLU A 61 -18.97 -4.67 -13.01
N HIS A 62 -18.12 -4.06 -13.83
CA HIS A 62 -17.42 -4.74 -14.92
C HIS A 62 -15.91 -4.56 -14.90
N GLY A 63 -15.42 -3.60 -14.14
CA GLY A 63 -13.99 -3.26 -14.10
C GLY A 63 -13.16 -4.23 -13.27
N ASN A 64 -11.92 -4.39 -13.68
CA ASN A 64 -10.94 -5.13 -12.91
C ASN A 64 -9.95 -4.13 -12.29
N GLY A 65 -9.93 -4.04 -10.97
CA GLY A 65 -8.89 -3.33 -10.27
C GLY A 65 -7.52 -3.99 -10.51
N VAL A 66 -6.46 -3.24 -10.29
CA VAL A 66 -5.08 -3.72 -10.46
C VAL A 66 -4.44 -3.93 -9.11
N LEU A 67 -3.71 -5.04 -8.96
CA LEU A 67 -2.84 -5.24 -7.82
C LEU A 67 -1.64 -4.29 -7.94
N LEU A 68 -1.52 -3.37 -7.01
CA LEU A 68 -0.38 -2.48 -6.97
C LEU A 68 0.80 -3.22 -6.34
N LYS A 69 1.73 -3.66 -7.17
CA LYS A 69 3.03 -4.19 -6.76
C LYS A 69 4.07 -3.12 -7.01
N ASP A 70 4.78 -2.74 -5.98
CA ASP A 70 5.84 -1.76 -6.10
C ASP A 70 7.19 -2.36 -5.64
N GLU A 71 7.93 -2.95 -6.57
CA GLU A 71 9.29 -3.43 -6.31
C GLU A 71 10.24 -2.30 -5.91
N MET A 72 9.93 -1.07 -6.34
CA MET A 72 10.65 0.13 -5.97
C MET A 72 10.51 0.44 -4.48
N LEU A 73 9.32 0.20 -3.89
CA LEU A 73 9.11 0.36 -2.45
C LEU A 73 9.94 -0.65 -1.66
N LYS A 74 10.03 -1.88 -2.11
CA LYS A 74 10.88 -2.89 -1.46
C LYS A 74 12.32 -2.41 -1.42
N THR A 75 12.88 -1.98 -2.54
CA THR A 75 14.26 -1.45 -2.62
C THR A 75 14.43 -0.24 -1.70
N LEU A 76 13.46 0.68 -1.70
CA LEU A 76 13.49 1.86 -0.82
C LEU A 76 13.49 1.48 0.66
N TYR A 77 12.68 0.50 1.05
CA TYR A 77 12.65 0.01 2.43
C TYR A 77 13.94 -0.71 2.82
N GLU A 78 14.50 -1.54 1.94
CA GLU A 78 15.78 -2.20 2.17
C GLU A 78 16.91 -1.19 2.35
N ASP A 79 16.95 -0.14 1.52
CA ASP A 79 17.96 0.92 1.58
C ASP A 79 17.80 1.81 2.82
N THR A 80 16.53 2.13 3.18
CA THR A 80 16.24 3.05 4.29
C THR A 80 16.33 2.37 5.65
N LEU A 81 15.85 1.14 5.78
CA LEU A 81 15.73 0.39 7.02
C LEU A 81 16.89 -0.58 7.24
N GLY A 82 17.66 -0.85 6.19
CA GLY A 82 18.90 -1.61 6.24
C GLY A 82 18.75 -3.02 6.80
N GLU A 83 19.63 -3.35 7.74
CA GLU A 83 19.71 -4.68 8.35
C GLU A 83 18.43 -5.07 9.09
N LYS A 84 17.75 -4.12 9.71
CA LYS A 84 16.49 -4.37 10.43
C LYS A 84 15.41 -4.90 9.52
N TYR A 85 15.26 -4.33 8.32
CA TYR A 85 14.31 -4.82 7.31
C TYR A 85 14.63 -6.26 6.94
N ARG A 86 15.90 -6.54 6.63
CA ARG A 86 16.36 -7.89 6.21
C ARG A 86 16.16 -8.94 7.29
N ILE A 87 16.41 -8.60 8.55
CA ILE A 87 16.18 -9.52 9.68
C ILE A 87 14.68 -9.83 9.80
N LEU A 88 13.82 -8.82 9.82
CA LEU A 88 12.37 -9.01 9.94
C LEU A 88 11.80 -9.78 8.74
N GLU A 89 12.28 -9.51 7.53
CA GLU A 89 11.87 -10.22 6.31
C GLU A 89 12.09 -11.74 6.43
N THR A 90 13.12 -12.20 7.13
CA THR A 90 13.39 -13.64 7.29
C THR A 90 12.33 -14.38 8.12
N TYR A 91 11.60 -13.65 8.98
CA TYR A 91 10.59 -14.23 9.86
C TYR A 91 9.17 -14.16 9.29
N ILE A 92 8.95 -13.37 8.24
CA ILE A 92 7.64 -13.21 7.61
C ILE A 92 7.55 -14.13 6.39
N PRO A 93 6.43 -14.87 6.20
CA PRO A 93 6.25 -15.72 5.02
C PRO A 93 6.43 -14.92 3.71
N LYS A 94 7.08 -15.53 2.71
CA LYS A 94 7.32 -14.89 1.40
C LYS A 94 6.04 -14.50 0.68
N ASP A 95 4.99 -15.29 0.87
CA ASP A 95 3.66 -15.05 0.29
C ASP A 95 2.85 -14.02 1.11
N GLY A 96 3.42 -13.51 2.19
CA GLY A 96 2.74 -12.60 3.10
C GLY A 96 1.79 -13.29 4.06
N ILE A 97 0.86 -12.55 4.64
CA ILE A 97 -0.17 -13.04 5.57
C ILE A 97 -1.52 -12.47 5.12
N GLY A 98 -2.44 -13.34 4.72
CA GLY A 98 -3.74 -12.94 4.19
C GLY A 98 -3.60 -12.15 2.89
N VAL A 99 -4.10 -10.92 2.88
CA VAL A 99 -4.03 -10.01 1.71
C VAL A 99 -2.80 -9.08 1.73
N PHE A 100 -1.95 -9.18 2.76
CA PHE A 100 -0.81 -8.30 2.94
C PHE A 100 0.48 -8.97 2.49
N SER A 101 1.26 -8.30 1.64
CA SER A 101 2.55 -8.79 1.18
C SER A 101 3.59 -8.80 2.32
N GLN A 102 4.65 -9.59 2.15
CA GLN A 102 5.79 -9.61 3.07
C GLN A 102 6.38 -8.20 3.26
N THR A 103 6.60 -7.48 2.17
CA THR A 103 7.15 -6.11 2.18
C THR A 103 6.30 -5.15 2.99
N TRP A 104 4.98 -5.18 2.79
CA TRP A 104 4.05 -4.34 3.54
C TRP A 104 4.06 -4.67 5.04
N ILE A 105 4.01 -5.96 5.40
CA ILE A 105 4.03 -6.40 6.80
C ILE A 105 5.33 -5.95 7.48
N VAL A 106 6.48 -6.17 6.84
CA VAL A 106 7.77 -5.78 7.41
C VAL A 106 7.86 -4.28 7.62
N SER A 107 7.40 -3.47 6.66
CA SER A 107 7.40 -2.00 6.82
C SER A 107 6.52 -1.56 8.01
N LYS A 108 5.33 -2.15 8.16
CA LYS A 108 4.42 -1.84 9.28
C LYS A 108 4.92 -2.35 10.64
N LEU A 109 5.66 -3.45 10.67
CA LEU A 109 6.34 -3.92 11.87
C LEU A 109 7.43 -2.92 12.31
N VAL A 110 8.21 -2.37 11.38
CA VAL A 110 9.21 -1.34 11.69
C VAL A 110 8.56 -0.05 12.22
N GLU A 111 7.39 0.32 11.68
CA GLU A 111 6.57 1.42 12.19
C GLU A 111 5.92 1.10 13.57
N LYS A 112 6.05 -0.14 14.06
CA LYS A 112 5.44 -0.63 15.30
C LYS A 112 3.91 -0.55 15.29
N ASP A 113 3.28 -0.81 14.13
CA ASP A 113 1.82 -0.87 14.04
C ASP A 113 1.27 -2.04 14.86
N GLN A 114 0.48 -1.73 15.88
CA GLN A 114 -0.04 -2.72 16.83
C GLN A 114 -0.94 -3.77 16.18
N LYS A 115 -1.73 -3.38 15.19
CA LYS A 115 -2.64 -4.31 14.49
C LYS A 115 -1.86 -5.32 13.66
N VAL A 116 -0.76 -4.86 13.05
CA VAL A 116 0.13 -5.75 12.28
C VAL A 116 0.93 -6.65 13.21
N ILE A 117 1.40 -6.17 14.36
CA ILE A 117 2.04 -6.99 15.39
C ILE A 117 1.09 -8.12 15.84
N GLU A 118 -0.18 -7.80 16.14
CA GLU A 118 -1.19 -8.79 16.51
C GLU A 118 -1.51 -9.78 15.38
N LEU A 119 -1.53 -9.31 14.13
CA LEU A 119 -1.71 -10.15 12.94
C LEU A 119 -0.58 -11.18 12.83
N VAL A 120 0.66 -10.70 12.93
CA VAL A 120 1.86 -11.54 12.83
C VAL A 120 1.93 -12.53 13.99
N GLN A 121 1.62 -12.10 15.22
CA GLN A 121 1.60 -12.97 16.39
C GLN A 121 0.66 -14.17 16.24
N LYS A 122 -0.45 -14.00 15.52
CA LYS A 122 -1.41 -15.06 15.25
C LYS A 122 -1.00 -15.98 14.10
N ALA A 123 -0.14 -15.52 13.23
CA ALA A 123 0.22 -16.18 11.97
C ALA A 123 1.54 -16.94 12.03
N VAL A 124 2.47 -16.57 12.92
CA VAL A 124 3.78 -17.21 13.08
C VAL A 124 3.84 -17.99 14.40
N ASP A 125 4.79 -18.92 14.53
CA ASP A 125 4.98 -19.62 15.79
C ASP A 125 5.56 -18.72 16.90
N ALA A 126 5.43 -19.16 18.15
CA ALA A 126 5.85 -18.40 19.32
C ALA A 126 7.35 -18.09 19.35
N ALA A 127 8.18 -18.97 18.81
CA ALA A 127 9.64 -18.78 18.76
C ALA A 127 10.01 -17.71 17.70
N GLN A 128 9.39 -17.78 16.52
CA GLN A 128 9.53 -16.74 15.48
C GLN A 128 9.05 -15.38 15.98
N PHE A 129 7.88 -15.34 16.63
CA PHE A 129 7.35 -14.09 17.16
C PHE A 129 8.29 -13.45 18.18
N LYS A 130 8.88 -14.24 19.10
CA LYS A 130 9.86 -13.75 20.06
C LYS A 130 11.10 -13.13 19.38
N ASN A 131 11.56 -13.73 18.28
CA ASN A 131 12.67 -13.18 17.51
C ASN A 131 12.29 -11.84 16.84
N ILE A 132 11.05 -11.75 16.32
CA ILE A 132 10.52 -10.48 15.78
C ILE A 132 10.46 -9.40 16.86
N GLU A 133 9.95 -9.71 18.05
CA GLU A 133 9.91 -8.77 19.18
C GLU A 133 11.32 -8.28 19.55
N SER A 134 12.28 -9.19 19.62
CA SER A 134 13.68 -8.84 19.89
C SER A 134 14.25 -7.91 18.82
N ALA A 135 14.03 -8.22 17.54
CA ALA A 135 14.46 -7.36 16.43
C ALA A 135 13.78 -5.97 16.42
N LEU A 136 12.54 -5.89 16.94
CA LEU A 136 11.84 -4.60 17.08
C LEU A 136 12.32 -3.78 18.29
N GLN A 137 12.84 -4.44 19.32
CA GLN A 137 13.35 -3.78 20.52
C GLN A 137 14.79 -3.26 20.36
N ASP A 138 15.60 -3.89 19.51
CA ASP A 138 16.98 -3.46 19.20
C ASP A 138 17.02 -2.12 18.44
N SER A 139 16.37 -1.11 19.02
CA SER A 139 16.31 0.26 18.48
C SER A 139 17.52 1.10 18.91
N LEU A 140 18.69 0.51 19.07
CA LEU A 140 19.89 1.23 19.57
C LEU A 140 20.77 1.83 18.47
N PHE A 141 20.29 1.92 17.22
CA PHE A 141 21.03 2.59 16.15
C PHE A 141 20.18 3.59 15.36
N LEU A 142 19.65 4.59 16.05
CA LEU A 142 19.26 5.86 15.44
C LEU A 142 19.85 6.98 16.34
N CYS A 143 21.10 7.24 16.17
CA CYS A 143 21.75 8.54 16.40
C CYS A 143 22.39 9.00 15.11
#